data_3442858d33ade76e825b67992dcba2f6
#
_entry.id   3442858d33ade76e825b67992dcba2f6
#
_cell.length_a   1.000
_cell.length_b   1.000
_cell.length_c   1.000
_cell.angle_alpha   90.00
_cell.angle_beta   90.00
_cell.angle_gamma   90.00
#
_symmetry.space_group_name_H-M   'P 1'
#
loop_
_entity.id
_entity.type
_entity.pdbx_description
1 polymer ?
#
loop_
_entity_poly.entity_id
_entity_poly.type
_entity_poly.pdbx_seq_one_letter_code
_entity_poly.pdbx_strand_id
1 'polypeptide(L)'
;MTDSSRRPLAVFDLDNTLADTAHRQRFLERKPRDWDAFFGAAPQDPPLAKGIALAVESARECEVVYLTGRPERCRRDTREWLDRHGLPEGRVYMRRDGDRRPARRTKLEILRRLGKDREVRVLVDDDELVCDDAEAAGFTVIRARWAKPSAALRVAQEREGRT
;
A
#
# COMPACT_ATOMS: atom_id res chain seq x y z
N MET A 1 5.95 5.75 -24.93
CA MET A 1 5.05 4.75 -25.51
C MET A 1 4.78 3.66 -24.47
N THR A 2 3.53 3.49 -24.12
CA THR A 2 3.12 2.33 -23.33
C THR A 2 3.14 1.09 -24.23
N ASP A 3 3.84 0.05 -23.80
CA ASP A 3 3.84 -1.23 -24.49
C ASP A 3 2.46 -1.88 -24.30
N SER A 4 1.60 -1.73 -25.32
CA SER A 4 0.25 -2.29 -25.33
C SER A 4 0.21 -3.82 -25.34
N SER A 5 1.36 -4.49 -25.45
CA SER A 5 1.45 -5.95 -25.44
C SER A 5 1.47 -6.52 -24.00
N ARG A 6 1.78 -5.71 -23.02
CA ARG A 6 1.81 -6.11 -21.60
C ARG A 6 0.46 -5.85 -20.93
N ARG A 7 0.10 -6.76 -20.02
CA ARG A 7 -1.10 -6.58 -19.20
C ARG A 7 -1.01 -5.28 -18.40
N PRO A 8 -2.11 -4.52 -18.26
CA PRO A 8 -2.12 -3.33 -17.43
C PRO A 8 -1.85 -3.67 -15.96
N LEU A 9 -1.43 -2.69 -15.19
CA LEU A 9 -1.18 -2.83 -13.76
C LEU A 9 -2.42 -2.48 -12.94
N ALA A 10 -2.70 -3.31 -11.94
CA ALA A 10 -3.56 -2.96 -10.81
C ALA A 10 -2.64 -2.82 -9.59
N VAL A 11 -2.61 -1.63 -9.00
CA VAL A 11 -1.71 -1.27 -7.90
C VAL A 11 -2.48 -1.26 -6.59
N PHE A 12 -2.05 -2.06 -5.62
CA PHE A 12 -2.70 -2.19 -4.31
C PHE A 12 -1.77 -1.72 -3.18
N ASP A 13 -2.29 -0.82 -2.35
CA ASP A 13 -1.73 -0.58 -1.02
C ASP A 13 -1.94 -1.80 -0.10
N LEU A 14 -1.21 -1.87 1.00
CA LEU A 14 -1.31 -2.97 1.97
C LEU A 14 -2.10 -2.58 3.22
N ASP A 15 -1.54 -1.68 4.03
CA ASP A 15 -2.09 -1.35 5.36
C ASP A 15 -3.47 -0.70 5.23
N ASN A 16 -4.47 -1.31 5.85
CA ASN A 16 -5.89 -0.92 5.80
C ASN A 16 -6.54 -1.00 4.40
N THR A 17 -5.86 -1.60 3.45
CA THR A 17 -6.39 -1.98 2.13
C THR A 17 -6.51 -3.50 2.02
N LEU A 18 -5.44 -4.23 2.27
CA LEU A 18 -5.37 -5.70 2.28
C LEU A 18 -5.19 -6.27 3.69
N ALA A 19 -4.47 -5.58 4.55
CA ALA A 19 -4.11 -5.99 5.90
C ALA A 19 -4.77 -5.08 6.94
N ASP A 20 -5.42 -5.68 7.92
CA ASP A 20 -6.04 -4.96 9.04
C ASP A 20 -4.97 -4.63 10.09
N THR A 21 -4.67 -3.34 10.25
CA THR A 21 -3.64 -2.86 11.17
C THR A 21 -4.15 -2.53 12.58
N ALA A 22 -5.44 -2.74 12.86
CA ALA A 22 -6.09 -2.27 14.09
C ALA A 22 -5.37 -2.75 15.37
N HIS A 23 -4.94 -4.02 15.40
CA HIS A 23 -4.30 -4.63 16.58
C HIS A 23 -2.94 -4.01 16.93
N ARG A 24 -2.28 -3.34 15.99
CA ARG A 24 -0.95 -2.73 16.22
C ARG A 24 -0.96 -1.20 16.29
N GLN A 25 -2.13 -0.57 16.17
CA GLN A 25 -2.27 0.88 16.32
C GLN A 25 -1.83 1.37 17.71
N ARG A 26 -2.01 0.56 18.74
CA ARG A 26 -1.58 0.85 20.12
C ARG A 26 -0.11 1.26 20.23
N PHE A 27 0.76 0.76 19.35
CA PHE A 27 2.18 1.11 19.36
C PHE A 27 2.44 2.53 18.84
N LEU A 28 1.53 3.09 18.05
CA LEU A 28 1.60 4.47 17.55
C LEU A 28 0.90 5.47 18.45
N GLU A 29 0.02 5.03 19.34
CA GLU A 29 -0.68 5.87 20.31
C GLU A 29 0.19 6.25 21.48
N ARG A 30 1.24 5.49 21.75
CA ARG A 30 2.22 5.77 22.80
C ARG A 30 3.21 6.86 22.37
N LYS A 31 3.78 7.57 23.37
CA LYS A 31 4.88 8.50 23.14
C LYS A 31 6.06 8.13 24.05
N PRO A 32 7.25 7.91 23.48
CA PRO A 32 7.54 7.88 22.04
C PRO A 32 6.84 6.71 21.33
N ARG A 33 6.53 6.86 20.03
CA ARG A 33 5.93 5.80 19.24
C ARG A 33 6.90 4.64 19.07
N ASP A 34 6.40 3.43 19.25
CA ASP A 34 7.20 2.22 19.11
C ASP A 34 7.08 1.66 17.69
N TRP A 35 7.89 2.19 16.79
CA TRP A 35 7.90 1.80 15.39
C TRP A 35 8.36 0.36 15.18
N ASP A 36 9.32 -0.11 15.96
CA ASP A 36 9.82 -1.47 15.84
C ASP A 36 8.75 -2.49 16.20
N ALA A 37 8.01 -2.25 17.29
CA ALA A 37 6.87 -3.08 17.67
C ALA A 37 5.74 -3.00 16.64
N PHE A 38 5.46 -1.81 16.12
CA PHE A 38 4.43 -1.62 15.08
C PHE A 38 4.72 -2.44 13.84
N PHE A 39 5.91 -2.35 13.28
CA PHE A 39 6.30 -3.14 12.12
C PHE A 39 6.49 -4.61 12.45
N GLY A 40 7.01 -4.94 13.61
CA GLY A 40 7.21 -6.32 14.07
C GLY A 40 5.91 -7.12 14.23
N ALA A 41 4.80 -6.44 14.49
CA ALA A 41 3.48 -7.06 14.61
C ALA A 41 2.74 -7.25 13.27
N ALA A 42 3.23 -6.68 12.18
CA ALA A 42 2.59 -6.76 10.87
C ALA A 42 2.36 -8.19 10.35
N PRO A 43 3.23 -9.19 10.62
CA PRO A 43 2.96 -10.58 10.22
C PRO A 43 1.66 -11.16 10.76
N GLN A 44 1.13 -10.64 11.87
CA GLN A 44 -0.11 -11.07 12.48
C GLN A 44 -1.35 -10.28 12.03
N ASP A 45 -1.22 -9.37 11.07
CA ASP A 45 -2.36 -8.62 10.56
C ASP A 45 -3.43 -9.57 9.98
N PRO A 46 -4.70 -9.47 10.42
CA PRO A 46 -5.78 -10.17 9.75
C PRO A 46 -5.96 -9.67 8.32
N PRO A 47 -6.33 -10.53 7.37
CA PRO A 47 -6.63 -10.11 6.01
C PRO A 47 -7.97 -9.36 5.94
N LEU A 48 -8.05 -8.35 5.08
CA LEU A 48 -9.28 -7.65 4.76
C LEU A 48 -9.94 -8.30 3.54
N ALA A 49 -11.02 -9.02 3.75
CA ALA A 49 -11.67 -9.86 2.74
C ALA A 49 -12.03 -9.09 1.45
N LYS A 50 -12.53 -7.87 1.57
CA LYS A 50 -12.88 -7.03 0.41
C LYS A 50 -11.67 -6.66 -0.44
N GLY A 51 -10.58 -6.28 0.20
CA GLY A 51 -9.33 -5.94 -0.49
C GLY A 51 -8.74 -7.14 -1.21
N ILE A 52 -8.69 -8.29 -0.54
CA ILE A 52 -8.18 -9.53 -1.12
C ILE A 52 -9.03 -9.99 -2.31
N ALA A 53 -10.35 -9.97 -2.17
CA ALA A 53 -11.25 -10.33 -3.27
C ALA A 53 -11.04 -9.42 -4.50
N LEU A 54 -10.88 -8.12 -4.28
CA LEU A 54 -10.62 -7.17 -5.36
C LEU A 54 -9.27 -7.43 -6.04
N ALA A 55 -8.22 -7.75 -5.28
CA ALA A 55 -6.91 -8.08 -5.84
C ALA A 55 -6.95 -9.36 -6.67
N VAL A 56 -7.62 -10.40 -6.19
CA VAL A 56 -7.80 -11.67 -6.90
C VAL A 56 -8.61 -11.47 -8.19
N GLU A 57 -9.69 -10.69 -8.13
CA GLU A 57 -10.50 -10.37 -9.31
C GLU A 57 -9.69 -9.54 -10.33
N SER A 58 -8.93 -8.56 -9.88
CA SER A 58 -8.08 -7.74 -10.75
C SER A 58 -7.03 -8.56 -11.49
N ALA A 59 -6.54 -9.63 -10.89
CA ALA A 59 -5.54 -10.52 -11.49
C ALA A 59 -6.03 -11.24 -12.76
N ARG A 60 -7.32 -11.25 -13.02
CA ARG A 60 -7.89 -11.84 -14.27
C ARG A 60 -7.47 -11.04 -15.50
N GLU A 61 -7.41 -9.72 -15.38
CA GLU A 61 -7.14 -8.82 -16.50
C GLU A 61 -5.85 -8.01 -16.33
N CYS A 62 -5.39 -7.86 -15.11
CA CYS A 62 -4.24 -7.04 -14.76
C CYS A 62 -3.12 -7.87 -14.13
N GLU A 63 -1.89 -7.38 -14.25
CA GLU A 63 -0.80 -7.77 -13.34
C GLU A 63 -0.97 -6.98 -12.04
N VAL A 64 -1.10 -7.69 -10.93
CA VAL A 64 -1.24 -7.06 -9.61
C VAL A 64 0.15 -6.76 -9.07
N VAL A 65 0.35 -5.52 -8.62
CA VAL A 65 1.56 -5.08 -7.90
C VAL A 65 1.15 -4.38 -6.61
N TYR A 66 2.07 -4.32 -5.68
CA TYR A 66 1.83 -3.78 -4.34
C TYR A 66 2.69 -2.55 -4.11
N LEU A 67 2.06 -1.50 -3.57
CA LEU A 67 2.70 -0.22 -3.29
C LEU A 67 2.42 0.19 -1.86
N THR A 68 3.43 0.11 -1.01
CA THR A 68 3.29 0.34 0.43
C THR A 68 4.28 1.37 0.96
N GLY A 69 3.86 2.11 1.98
CA GLY A 69 4.75 2.98 2.74
C GLY A 69 5.64 2.24 3.76
N ARG A 70 5.48 0.92 3.91
CA ARG A 70 6.37 0.14 4.78
C ARG A 70 7.82 0.25 4.32
N PRO A 71 8.79 0.36 5.26
CA PRO A 71 10.19 0.44 4.89
C PRO A 71 10.74 -0.88 4.35
N GLU A 72 11.79 -0.81 3.55
CA GLU A 72 12.43 -1.96 2.90
C GLU A 72 12.83 -3.08 3.87
N ARG A 73 13.19 -2.75 5.11
CA ARG A 73 13.52 -3.75 6.13
C ARG A 73 12.35 -4.69 6.46
N CYS A 74 11.13 -4.32 6.09
CA CYS A 74 9.93 -5.15 6.27
C CYS A 74 9.60 -6.04 5.05
N ARG A 75 10.45 -6.09 4.03
CA ARG A 75 10.15 -6.78 2.76
C ARG A 75 9.87 -8.26 2.93
N ARG A 76 10.71 -8.95 3.69
CA ARG A 76 10.54 -10.39 3.90
C ARG A 76 9.19 -10.72 4.54
N ASP A 77 8.88 -10.07 5.65
CA ASP A 77 7.61 -10.28 6.37
C ASP A 77 6.41 -9.93 5.49
N THR A 78 6.53 -8.87 4.70
CA THR A 78 5.46 -8.43 3.79
C THR A 78 5.21 -9.46 2.70
N ARG A 79 6.26 -10.00 2.06
CA ARG A 79 6.11 -11.06 1.04
C ARG A 79 5.53 -12.33 1.63
N GLU A 80 6.00 -12.77 2.78
CA GLU A 80 5.47 -13.95 3.47
C GLU A 80 3.99 -13.78 3.83
N TRP A 81 3.59 -12.58 4.25
CA TRP A 81 2.20 -12.27 4.53
C TRP A 81 1.31 -12.36 3.27
N LEU A 82 1.74 -11.76 2.17
CA LEU A 82 1.03 -11.80 0.89
C LEU A 82 0.84 -13.25 0.41
N ASP A 83 1.88 -14.06 0.46
CA ASP A 83 1.83 -15.47 0.05
C ASP A 83 0.89 -16.28 0.95
N ARG A 84 0.97 -16.08 2.25
CA ARG A 84 0.13 -16.78 3.24
C ARG A 84 -1.35 -16.53 3.04
N HIS A 85 -1.71 -15.32 2.62
CA HIS A 85 -3.12 -14.93 2.47
C HIS A 85 -3.62 -15.05 1.03
N GLY A 86 -2.89 -15.72 0.15
CA GLY A 86 -3.36 -16.06 -1.19
C GLY A 86 -3.46 -14.88 -2.15
N LEU A 87 -2.72 -13.81 -1.91
CA LEU A 87 -2.67 -12.66 -2.81
C LEU A 87 -1.98 -13.07 -4.13
N PRO A 88 -2.38 -12.47 -5.27
CA PRO A 88 -1.68 -12.68 -6.53
C PRO A 88 -0.18 -12.37 -6.40
N GLU A 89 0.65 -13.20 -7.05
CA GLU A 89 2.09 -12.93 -7.12
C GLU A 89 2.34 -11.63 -7.88
N GLY A 90 3.23 -10.78 -7.36
CA GLY A 90 3.56 -9.50 -7.96
C GLY A 90 4.66 -8.76 -7.22
N ARG A 91 5.22 -7.77 -7.90
CA ARG A 91 6.26 -6.93 -7.30
C ARG A 91 5.70 -6.11 -6.13
N VAL A 92 6.56 -5.91 -5.13
CA VAL A 92 6.27 -5.07 -3.97
C VAL A 92 7.19 -3.86 -4.00
N TYR A 93 6.60 -2.67 -4.10
CA TYR A 93 7.30 -1.39 -4.05
C TYR A 93 7.19 -0.83 -2.64
N MET A 94 8.33 -0.63 -2.00
CA MET A 94 8.42 -0.24 -0.60
C MET A 94 9.17 1.07 -0.43
N ARG A 95 8.95 1.73 0.70
CA ARG A 95 9.69 2.93 1.09
C ARG A 95 11.16 2.58 1.37
N ARG A 96 12.09 3.35 0.84
CA ARG A 96 13.49 3.20 1.22
C ARG A 96 13.65 3.48 2.72
N ASP A 97 14.51 2.70 3.37
CA ASP A 97 14.86 2.96 4.75
C ASP A 97 15.45 4.38 4.88
N GLY A 98 14.97 5.15 5.85
CA GLY A 98 15.39 6.53 6.02
C GLY A 98 14.64 7.58 5.18
N ASP A 99 13.84 7.20 4.20
CA ASP A 99 12.97 8.14 3.49
C ASP A 99 11.81 8.56 4.41
N ARG A 100 11.72 9.86 4.69
CA ARG A 100 10.73 10.47 5.59
C ARG A 100 9.73 11.37 4.88
N ARG A 101 9.69 11.34 3.56
CA ARG A 101 8.70 12.11 2.81
C ARG A 101 7.29 11.59 3.09
N PRO A 102 6.25 12.43 2.98
CA PRO A 102 4.85 11.97 3.09
C PRO A 102 4.54 10.82 2.14
N ALA A 103 3.70 9.88 2.57
CA ALA A 103 3.31 8.72 1.76
C ALA A 103 2.76 9.11 0.38
N ARG A 104 1.96 10.17 0.30
CA ARG A 104 1.41 10.67 -0.96
C ARG A 104 2.49 11.04 -1.99
N ARG A 105 3.63 11.55 -1.55
CA ARG A 105 4.75 11.92 -2.43
C ARG A 105 5.55 10.70 -2.90
N THR A 106 5.91 9.81 -1.98
CA THR A 106 6.67 8.61 -2.31
C THR A 106 5.87 7.69 -3.25
N LYS A 107 4.59 7.51 -2.97
CA LYS A 107 3.71 6.68 -3.78
C LYS A 107 3.45 7.27 -5.17
N LEU A 108 3.21 8.58 -5.25
CA LEU A 108 2.99 9.24 -6.54
C LEU A 108 4.21 9.15 -7.46
N GLU A 109 5.41 9.28 -6.91
CA GLU A 109 6.65 9.10 -7.66
C GLU A 109 6.73 7.71 -8.30
N ILE A 110 6.40 6.67 -7.54
CA ILE A 110 6.39 5.29 -8.04
C ILE A 110 5.29 5.08 -9.09
N LEU A 111 4.08 5.58 -8.85
CA LEU A 111 2.97 5.50 -9.82
C LEU A 111 3.35 6.15 -11.16
N ARG A 112 3.95 7.32 -11.14
CA ARG A 112 4.42 8.01 -12.35
C ARG A 112 5.49 7.21 -13.09
N ARG A 113 6.40 6.59 -12.37
CA ARG A 113 7.43 5.73 -12.96
C ARG A 113 6.81 4.51 -13.64
N LEU A 114 5.88 3.84 -12.97
CA LEU A 114 5.16 2.70 -13.53
C LEU A 114 4.34 3.09 -14.76
N GLY A 115 3.67 4.24 -14.71
CA GLY A 115 2.83 4.74 -15.79
C GLY A 115 3.58 5.18 -17.05
N LYS A 116 4.91 5.34 -16.99
CA LYS A 116 5.72 5.64 -18.19
C LYS A 116 5.78 4.47 -19.15
N ASP A 117 5.85 3.26 -18.63
CA ASP A 117 6.09 2.06 -19.43
C ASP A 117 4.85 1.19 -19.59
N ARG A 118 3.87 1.34 -18.73
CA ARG A 118 2.67 0.50 -18.69
C ARG A 118 1.44 1.30 -18.29
N GLU A 119 0.28 0.86 -18.78
CA GLU A 119 -1.00 1.35 -18.27
C GLU A 119 -1.15 0.98 -16.79
N VAL A 120 -1.33 1.98 -15.93
CA VAL A 120 -1.79 1.79 -14.56
C VAL A 120 -3.30 1.91 -14.59
N ARG A 121 -3.99 0.78 -14.59
CA ARG A 121 -5.45 0.74 -14.73
C ARG A 121 -6.15 1.28 -13.49
N VAL A 122 -5.63 0.95 -12.31
CA VAL A 122 -6.23 1.36 -11.04
C VAL A 122 -5.20 1.37 -9.91
N LEU A 123 -5.35 2.33 -9.02
CA LEU A 123 -4.75 2.34 -7.68
C LEU A 123 -5.85 2.07 -6.66
N VAL A 124 -5.63 1.13 -5.75
CA VAL A 124 -6.51 0.86 -4.60
C VAL A 124 -5.75 1.20 -3.32
N ASP A 125 -6.19 2.22 -2.61
CA ASP A 125 -5.52 2.74 -1.42
C ASP A 125 -6.55 3.31 -0.43
N ASP A 126 -6.28 3.25 0.87
CA ASP A 126 -7.15 3.80 1.92
C ASP A 126 -6.78 5.23 2.32
N ASP A 127 -5.56 5.67 2.01
CA ASP A 127 -5.09 7.01 2.34
C ASP A 127 -5.70 8.04 1.40
N GLU A 128 -6.59 8.88 1.93
CA GLU A 128 -7.32 9.89 1.15
C GLU A 128 -6.38 10.87 0.46
N LEU A 129 -5.26 11.25 1.10
CA LEU A 129 -4.29 12.19 0.50
C LEU A 129 -3.51 11.54 -0.64
N VAL A 130 -3.17 10.27 -0.52
CA VAL A 130 -2.59 9.48 -1.62
C VAL A 130 -3.56 9.42 -2.79
N CYS A 131 -4.82 9.12 -2.52
CA CYS A 131 -5.87 9.04 -3.52
C CYS A 131 -6.08 10.39 -4.23
N ASP A 132 -6.14 11.48 -3.47
CA ASP A 132 -6.31 12.83 -4.02
C ASP A 132 -5.15 13.19 -4.98
N ASP A 133 -3.92 12.98 -4.55
CA ASP A 133 -2.75 13.28 -5.38
C ASP A 133 -2.67 12.41 -6.64
N ALA A 134 -3.04 11.12 -6.51
CA ALA A 134 -3.07 10.20 -7.65
C ALA A 134 -4.15 10.61 -8.67
N GLU A 135 -5.35 10.95 -8.23
CA GLU A 135 -6.43 11.43 -9.10
C GLU A 135 -6.04 12.73 -9.79
N ALA A 136 -5.45 13.68 -9.06
CA ALA A 136 -4.97 14.94 -9.62
C ALA A 136 -3.90 14.72 -10.70
N ALA A 137 -3.12 13.65 -10.61
CA ALA A 137 -2.13 13.25 -11.60
C ALA A 137 -2.71 12.43 -12.78
N GLY A 138 -4.02 12.16 -12.78
CA GLY A 138 -4.73 11.48 -13.86
C GLY A 138 -4.88 9.96 -13.69
N PHE A 139 -4.55 9.41 -12.51
CA PHE A 139 -4.75 8.00 -12.23
C PHE A 139 -6.18 7.69 -11.81
N THR A 140 -6.68 6.53 -12.21
CA THR A 140 -7.96 6.00 -11.70
C THR A 140 -7.74 5.38 -10.33
N VAL A 141 -8.59 5.73 -9.36
CA VAL A 141 -8.43 5.33 -7.95
C VAL A 141 -9.71 4.67 -7.44
N ILE A 142 -9.54 3.60 -6.69
CA ILE A 142 -10.57 3.03 -5.82
C ILE A 142 -10.14 3.30 -4.37
N ARG A 143 -10.96 4.05 -3.63
CA ARG A 143 -10.71 4.36 -2.21
C ARG A 143 -11.14 3.20 -1.34
N ALA A 144 -10.18 2.58 -0.68
CA ALA A 144 -10.43 1.48 0.24
C ALA A 144 -11.00 2.03 1.56
N ARG A 145 -12.29 1.92 1.76
CA ARG A 145 -12.99 2.42 2.96
C ARG A 145 -13.61 1.31 3.78
N TRP A 146 -13.05 0.12 3.71
CA TRP A 146 -13.53 -1.08 4.43
C TRP A 146 -12.78 -1.41 5.70
N ALA A 147 -11.71 -0.67 6.03
CA ALA A 147 -11.01 -0.78 7.29
C ALA A 147 -11.39 0.38 8.23
N LYS A 148 -11.22 0.15 9.54
CA LYS A 148 -11.45 1.19 10.53
C LYS A 148 -10.38 2.29 10.43
N PRO A 149 -10.76 3.59 10.33
CA PRO A 149 -9.80 4.68 10.27
C PRO A 149 -8.92 4.76 11.52
N SER A 150 -7.66 5.17 11.34
CA SER A 150 -6.71 5.43 12.41
C SER A 150 -6.09 6.81 12.27
N ALA A 151 -6.34 7.69 13.22
CA ALA A 151 -5.75 9.03 13.25
C ALA A 151 -4.23 8.97 13.44
N ALA A 152 -3.73 8.06 14.28
CA ALA A 152 -2.29 7.88 14.52
C ALA A 152 -1.56 7.44 13.25
N LEU A 153 -2.14 6.53 12.48
CA LEU A 153 -1.55 6.08 11.22
C LEU A 153 -1.51 7.20 10.17
N ARG A 154 -2.57 8.01 10.07
CA ARG A 154 -2.61 9.16 9.15
C ARG A 154 -1.52 10.19 9.46
N VAL A 155 -1.32 10.50 10.73
CA VAL A 155 -0.22 11.38 11.16
C VAL A 155 1.14 10.80 10.78
N ALA A 156 1.33 9.50 10.97
CA ALA A 156 2.55 8.81 10.61
C ALA A 156 2.83 8.86 9.09
N GLN A 157 1.80 8.69 8.29
CA GLN A 157 1.90 8.72 6.83
C GLN A 157 2.24 10.11 6.30
N GLU A 158 1.56 11.15 6.77
CA GLU A 158 1.68 12.51 6.24
C GLU A 158 2.78 13.32 6.92
N ARG A 159 2.83 13.35 8.24
CA ARG A 159 3.74 14.24 8.98
C ARG A 159 5.09 13.63 9.29
N GLU A 160 5.15 12.34 9.51
CA GLU A 160 6.38 11.68 9.96
C GLU A 160 7.05 10.86 8.84
N GLY A 161 6.32 10.55 7.75
CA GLY A 161 6.86 9.78 6.63
C GLY A 161 7.42 8.41 7.02
N ARG A 162 6.77 7.71 7.97
CA ARG A 162 7.23 6.43 8.51
C ARG A 162 6.60 5.22 7.84
N THR A 163 5.42 5.40 7.26
CA THR A 163 4.70 4.32 6.61
C THR A 163 3.73 4.84 5.53
#